data_044bdb9368a471972b5dc5225c79c77b
#
_entry.id   044bdb9368a471972b5dc5225c79c77b
#
_cell.length_a   1.000
_cell.length_b   1.000
_cell.length_c   1.000
_cell.angle_alpha   90.00
_cell.angle_beta   90.00
_cell.angle_gamma   90.00
#
_symmetry.space_group_name_H-M   'P 1'
#
loop_
_entity.id
_entity.type
_entity.pdbx_description
1 polymer ?
#
loop_
_entity_poly.entity_id
_entity_poly.type
_entity_poly.pdbx_seq_one_letter_code
_entity_poly.pdbx_strand_id
1 'polypeptide(L)'
;LSGGMKQKLALSCALIHKPKLLILDEPTTGVDPVSRREFWEMLQNLKNEGITILVSTAYMDEAGLCDTIALILNGEFLKIDTPKNIVQQFEPEIFSVQSNQRSKLLTDLRRLPEVSSCYAFGDSIHVTVENKKISEEELQNFLLKNGHEQIEIAKIEPTVEDCFMELSKQQEENN
;
A
#
# COMPACT_ATOMS: atom_id res chain seq x y z
N LEU A 1 24.01 -2.84 -18.44
CA LEU A 1 22.97 -1.87 -18.04
C LEU A 1 22.29 -2.37 -16.78
N SER A 2 22.15 -1.51 -15.75
CA SER A 2 21.33 -1.79 -14.57
C SER A 2 19.83 -1.90 -14.95
N GLY A 3 18.99 -2.45 -14.04
CA GLY A 3 17.55 -2.50 -14.25
C GLY A 3 16.97 -1.12 -14.57
N GLY A 4 17.26 -0.12 -13.74
CA GLY A 4 16.81 1.26 -13.96
C GLY A 4 17.30 1.88 -15.27
N MET A 5 18.54 1.59 -15.70
CA MET A 5 19.03 2.06 -17.01
C MET A 5 18.27 1.44 -18.19
N LYS A 6 17.89 0.16 -18.08
CA LYS A 6 17.08 -0.53 -19.09
C LYS A 6 15.70 0.10 -19.20
N GLN A 7 15.06 0.39 -18.08
CA GLN A 7 13.74 1.02 -18.03
C GLN A 7 13.75 2.45 -18.60
N LYS A 8 14.75 3.25 -18.21
CA LYS A 8 14.93 4.60 -18.80
C LYS A 8 15.17 4.57 -20.31
N LEU A 9 15.94 3.60 -20.80
CA LEU A 9 16.16 3.41 -22.23
C LEU A 9 14.86 3.01 -22.93
N ALA A 10 14.10 2.06 -22.38
CA ALA A 10 12.81 1.64 -22.94
C ALA A 10 11.81 2.81 -23.01
N LEU A 11 11.72 3.59 -21.93
CA LEU A 11 10.89 4.81 -21.90
C LEU A 11 11.35 5.82 -22.98
N SER A 12 12.64 6.06 -23.10
CA SER A 12 13.19 6.96 -24.12
C SER A 12 12.83 6.51 -25.55
N CYS A 13 12.88 5.20 -25.82
CA CYS A 13 12.46 4.65 -27.11
C CYS A 13 10.97 4.87 -27.39
N ALA A 14 10.11 4.68 -26.38
CA ALA A 14 8.67 4.91 -26.51
C ALA A 14 8.33 6.40 -26.78
N LEU A 15 9.14 7.32 -26.29
CA LEU A 15 8.93 8.76 -26.44
C LEU A 15 9.38 9.34 -27.80
N ILE A 16 10.13 8.59 -28.62
CA ILE A 16 10.61 9.08 -29.94
C ILE A 16 9.46 9.60 -30.81
N HIS A 17 8.30 8.96 -30.77
CA HIS A 17 7.13 9.30 -31.56
C HIS A 17 6.19 10.34 -30.93
N LYS A 18 6.58 10.93 -29.78
CA LYS A 18 5.78 11.91 -29.02
C LYS A 18 4.33 11.43 -28.81
N PRO A 19 4.12 10.31 -28.12
CA PRO A 19 2.79 9.72 -27.92
C PRO A 19 1.91 10.65 -27.08
N LYS A 20 0.60 10.63 -27.33
CA LYS A 20 -0.40 11.28 -26.47
C LYS A 20 -0.77 10.40 -25.27
N LEU A 21 -0.62 9.09 -25.42
CA LEU A 21 -0.88 8.08 -24.39
C LEU A 21 0.33 7.16 -24.27
N LEU A 22 0.83 6.99 -23.08
CA LEU A 22 1.90 6.07 -22.71
C LEU A 22 1.31 4.98 -21.80
N ILE A 23 1.50 3.71 -22.19
CA ILE A 23 1.06 2.56 -21.40
C ILE A 23 2.29 1.82 -20.90
N LEU A 24 2.39 1.64 -19.60
CA LEU A 24 3.53 1.02 -18.94
C LEU A 24 3.03 -0.12 -18.05
N ASP A 25 3.55 -1.31 -18.29
CA ASP A 25 3.21 -2.51 -17.51
C ASP A 25 4.36 -2.85 -16.57
N GLU A 26 4.10 -2.70 -15.26
CA GLU A 26 5.06 -2.91 -14.16
C GLU A 26 6.46 -2.32 -14.42
N PRO A 27 6.59 -1.04 -14.80
CA PRO A 27 7.85 -0.49 -15.32
C PRO A 27 8.98 -0.43 -14.30
N THR A 28 8.68 -0.56 -13.02
CA THR A 28 9.66 -0.44 -11.90
C THR A 28 9.96 -1.77 -11.22
N THR A 29 9.38 -2.87 -11.71
CA THR A 29 9.63 -4.21 -11.13
C THR A 29 11.11 -4.58 -11.29
N GLY A 30 11.74 -4.95 -10.17
CA GLY A 30 13.16 -5.30 -10.12
C GLY A 30 14.12 -4.11 -10.25
N VAL A 31 13.64 -2.89 -10.11
CA VAL A 31 14.45 -1.67 -10.10
C VAL A 31 14.72 -1.24 -8.66
N ASP A 32 15.95 -0.80 -8.38
CA ASP A 32 16.33 -0.31 -7.06
C ASP A 32 15.54 0.95 -6.64
N PRO A 33 15.40 1.22 -5.34
CA PRO A 33 14.53 2.32 -4.85
C PRO A 33 14.92 3.71 -5.35
N VAL A 34 16.22 3.96 -5.59
CA VAL A 34 16.70 5.27 -6.09
C VAL A 34 16.26 5.44 -7.55
N SER A 35 16.56 4.44 -8.38
CA SER A 35 16.18 4.44 -9.80
C SER A 35 14.66 4.44 -9.99
N ARG A 36 13.88 3.79 -9.09
CA ARG A 36 12.39 3.87 -9.09
C ARG A 36 11.92 5.31 -8.90
N ARG A 37 12.44 6.02 -7.91
CA ARG A 37 12.09 7.43 -7.65
C ARG A 37 12.37 8.30 -8.85
N GLU A 38 13.58 8.21 -9.41
CA GLU A 38 13.96 8.97 -10.61
C GLU A 38 13.05 8.66 -11.81
N PHE A 39 12.63 7.40 -11.97
CA PHE A 39 11.70 7.00 -13.03
C PHE A 39 10.32 7.66 -12.85
N TRP A 40 9.78 7.67 -11.64
CA TRP A 40 8.51 8.35 -11.34
C TRP A 40 8.60 9.87 -11.49
N GLU A 41 9.72 10.50 -11.15
CA GLU A 41 9.96 11.93 -11.43
C GLU A 41 9.92 12.21 -12.95
N MET A 42 10.50 11.31 -13.77
CA MET A 42 10.41 11.43 -15.22
C MET A 42 8.95 11.31 -15.71
N LEU A 43 8.16 10.38 -15.18
CA LEU A 43 6.75 10.24 -15.54
C LEU A 43 5.94 11.48 -15.16
N GLN A 44 6.17 12.08 -14.00
CA GLN A 44 5.51 13.33 -13.61
C GLN A 44 5.86 14.50 -14.55
N ASN A 45 7.10 14.59 -15.01
CA ASN A 45 7.50 15.60 -15.98
C ASN A 45 6.77 15.40 -17.33
N LEU A 46 6.70 14.17 -17.83
CA LEU A 46 5.98 13.83 -19.06
C LEU A 46 4.48 14.14 -18.96
N LYS A 47 3.87 13.85 -17.81
CA LYS A 47 2.49 14.24 -17.51
C LYS A 47 2.31 15.76 -17.59
N ASN A 48 3.22 16.53 -17.01
CA ASN A 48 3.18 17.99 -17.07
C ASN A 48 3.34 18.55 -18.51
N GLU A 49 3.97 17.80 -19.40
CA GLU A 49 4.05 18.06 -20.84
C GLU A 49 2.77 17.67 -21.60
N GLY A 50 1.77 17.13 -20.91
CA GLY A 50 0.46 16.79 -21.48
C GLY A 50 0.32 15.36 -21.99
N ILE A 51 1.24 14.46 -21.65
CA ILE A 51 1.13 13.02 -21.96
C ILE A 51 0.22 12.35 -20.95
N THR A 52 -0.79 11.63 -21.42
CA THR A 52 -1.58 10.74 -20.56
C THR A 52 -0.80 9.46 -20.30
N ILE A 53 -0.69 9.05 -19.03
CA ILE A 53 0.11 7.89 -18.65
C ILE A 53 -0.77 6.89 -17.91
N LEU A 54 -0.81 5.65 -18.41
CA LEU A 54 -1.43 4.51 -17.75
C LEU A 54 -0.32 3.57 -17.28
N VAL A 55 -0.27 3.31 -15.98
CA VAL A 55 0.76 2.43 -15.37
C VAL A 55 0.06 1.31 -14.63
N SER A 56 0.48 0.06 -14.85
CA SER A 56 0.22 -1.03 -13.90
C SER A 56 1.38 -1.14 -12.91
N THR A 57 1.09 -1.37 -11.65
CA THR A 57 2.11 -1.63 -10.62
C THR A 57 1.53 -2.46 -9.48
N ALA A 58 2.34 -3.36 -8.91
CA ALA A 58 2.04 -4.06 -7.67
C ALA A 58 2.51 -3.27 -6.42
N TYR A 59 3.23 -2.17 -6.60
CA TYR A 59 3.74 -1.35 -5.50
C TYR A 59 2.72 -0.28 -5.12
N MET A 60 2.07 -0.43 -3.96
CA MET A 60 1.00 0.48 -3.51
C MET A 60 1.51 1.89 -3.15
N ASP A 61 2.79 2.02 -2.79
CA ASP A 61 3.44 3.33 -2.60
C ASP A 61 3.49 4.13 -3.91
N GLU A 62 3.63 3.46 -5.06
CA GLU A 62 3.58 4.09 -6.38
C GLU A 62 2.17 4.53 -6.77
N ALA A 63 1.15 3.78 -6.35
CA ALA A 63 -0.24 4.14 -6.58
C ALA A 63 -0.59 5.52 -5.99
N GLY A 64 0.01 5.87 -4.86
CA GLY A 64 -0.12 7.19 -4.24
C GLY A 64 0.39 8.37 -5.09
N LEU A 65 1.22 8.11 -6.11
CA LEU A 65 1.77 9.12 -7.03
C LEU A 65 0.87 9.40 -8.24
N CYS A 66 -0.20 8.61 -8.42
CA CYS A 66 -1.13 8.73 -9.54
C CYS A 66 -2.28 9.70 -9.20
N ASP A 67 -2.88 10.31 -10.23
CA ASP A 67 -4.08 11.16 -10.05
C ASP A 67 -5.33 10.31 -9.76
N THR A 68 -5.44 9.18 -10.41
CA THR A 68 -6.53 8.21 -10.26
C THR A 68 -5.94 6.82 -10.26
N ILE A 69 -6.45 5.95 -9.41
CA ILE A 69 -6.04 4.56 -9.33
C ILE A 69 -7.26 3.63 -9.45
N ALA A 70 -7.02 2.46 -10.00
CA ALA A 70 -7.97 1.36 -10.05
C ALA A 70 -7.36 0.17 -9.29
N LEU A 71 -7.91 -0.16 -8.13
CA LEU A 71 -7.53 -1.34 -7.37
C LEU A 71 -8.18 -2.57 -8.00
N ILE A 72 -7.38 -3.58 -8.33
CA ILE A 72 -7.82 -4.78 -9.07
C ILE A 72 -7.43 -6.01 -8.26
N LEU A 73 -8.37 -6.94 -8.13
CA LEU A 73 -8.15 -8.27 -7.54
C LEU A 73 -8.90 -9.32 -8.37
N ASN A 74 -8.23 -10.42 -8.70
CA ASN A 74 -8.81 -11.54 -9.45
C ASN A 74 -9.51 -11.14 -10.78
N GLY A 75 -9.02 -10.06 -11.43
CA GLY A 75 -9.58 -9.55 -12.67
C GLY A 75 -10.79 -8.63 -12.51
N GLU A 76 -11.18 -8.30 -11.28
CA GLU A 76 -12.29 -7.39 -10.96
C GLU A 76 -11.78 -6.09 -10.35
N PHE A 77 -12.47 -4.99 -10.66
CA PHE A 77 -12.20 -3.70 -10.03
C PHE A 77 -12.82 -3.65 -8.63
N LEU A 78 -11.99 -3.50 -7.61
CA LEU A 78 -12.43 -3.28 -6.24
C LEU A 78 -12.90 -1.83 -6.05
N LYS A 79 -12.10 -0.88 -6.53
CA LYS A 79 -12.35 0.55 -6.37
C LYS A 79 -11.63 1.34 -7.46
N ILE A 80 -12.27 2.40 -7.95
CA ILE A 80 -11.64 3.37 -8.86
C ILE A 80 -11.92 4.76 -8.29
N ASP A 81 -10.86 5.46 -7.88
CA ASP A 81 -10.94 6.83 -7.36
C ASP A 81 -9.55 7.45 -7.27
N THR A 82 -9.43 8.68 -6.78
CA THR A 82 -8.15 9.26 -6.40
C THR A 82 -7.59 8.54 -5.16
N PRO A 83 -6.26 8.42 -5.00
CA PRO A 83 -5.66 7.84 -3.80
C PRO A 83 -6.18 8.48 -2.52
N LYS A 84 -6.30 9.81 -2.52
CA LYS A 84 -6.82 10.58 -1.39
C LYS A 84 -8.25 10.20 -1.01
N ASN A 85 -9.15 10.07 -1.98
CA ASN A 85 -10.54 9.70 -1.71
C ASN A 85 -10.66 8.27 -1.19
N ILE A 86 -9.84 7.35 -1.72
CA ILE A 86 -9.80 5.96 -1.24
C ILE A 86 -9.43 5.91 0.24
N VAL A 87 -8.37 6.62 0.62
CA VAL A 87 -7.93 6.71 2.01
C VAL A 87 -8.98 7.40 2.90
N GLN A 88 -9.61 8.48 2.45
CA GLN A 88 -10.63 9.19 3.23
C GLN A 88 -11.93 8.39 3.45
N GLN A 89 -12.22 7.43 2.59
CA GLN A 89 -13.38 6.53 2.72
C GLN A 89 -13.10 5.32 3.60
N PHE A 90 -11.88 5.18 4.12
CA PHE A 90 -11.52 4.12 5.04
C PHE A 90 -12.03 4.47 6.45
N GLU A 91 -13.05 3.76 6.91
CA GLU A 91 -13.73 4.05 8.18
C GLU A 91 -13.05 3.43 9.42
N PRO A 92 -12.44 2.21 9.33
CA PRO A 92 -11.84 1.58 10.50
C PRO A 92 -10.63 2.36 11.04
N GLU A 93 -10.31 2.15 12.32
CA GLU A 93 -9.07 2.67 12.91
C GLU A 93 -7.91 1.72 12.66
N ILE A 94 -6.73 2.27 12.40
CA ILE A 94 -5.50 1.49 12.22
C ILE A 94 -4.47 1.87 13.28
N PHE A 95 -3.87 0.84 13.86
CA PHE A 95 -2.70 0.95 14.71
C PHE A 95 -1.49 0.30 14.05
N SER A 96 -0.35 0.98 14.09
CA SER A 96 0.96 0.39 13.83
C SER A 96 1.48 -0.19 15.14
N VAL A 97 1.76 -1.48 15.15
CA VAL A 97 2.20 -2.21 16.34
C VAL A 97 3.53 -2.89 16.07
N GLN A 98 4.48 -2.72 17.01
CA GLN A 98 5.80 -3.38 16.97
C GLN A 98 6.07 -4.09 18.28
N SER A 99 6.85 -5.16 18.24
CA SER A 99 7.45 -5.83 19.39
C SER A 99 8.70 -6.61 18.99
N ASN A 100 9.48 -7.04 20.00
CA ASN A 100 10.67 -7.86 19.79
C ASN A 100 10.41 -9.25 19.17
N GLN A 101 9.15 -9.72 19.14
CA GLN A 101 8.74 -11.04 18.63
C GLN A 101 7.67 -10.93 17.53
N ARG A 102 8.06 -10.44 16.36
CA ARG A 102 7.14 -10.11 15.25
C ARG A 102 6.19 -11.25 14.84
N SER A 103 6.71 -12.49 14.67
CA SER A 103 5.88 -13.63 14.25
C SER A 103 4.84 -14.01 15.30
N LYS A 104 5.20 -13.94 16.58
CA LYS A 104 4.30 -14.15 17.70
C LYS A 104 3.28 -13.02 17.78
N LEU A 105 3.73 -11.77 17.60
CA LEU A 105 2.88 -10.58 17.61
C LEU A 105 1.74 -10.72 16.59
N LEU A 106 2.03 -11.08 15.34
CA LEU A 106 1.03 -11.29 14.31
C LEU A 106 0.02 -12.39 14.70
N THR A 107 0.51 -13.48 15.30
CA THR A 107 -0.34 -14.60 15.72
C THR A 107 -1.27 -14.20 16.87
N ASP A 108 -0.75 -13.45 17.86
CA ASP A 108 -1.52 -13.05 19.03
C ASP A 108 -2.54 -11.97 18.68
N LEU A 109 -2.18 -11.01 17.82
CA LEU A 109 -3.11 -9.98 17.33
C LEU A 109 -4.29 -10.58 16.55
N ARG A 110 -4.07 -11.63 15.75
CA ARG A 110 -5.13 -12.33 15.01
C ARG A 110 -6.14 -13.05 15.90
N ARG A 111 -5.81 -13.29 17.17
CA ARG A 111 -6.70 -13.94 18.16
C ARG A 111 -7.61 -12.96 18.88
N LEU A 112 -7.37 -11.66 18.75
CA LEU A 112 -8.21 -10.64 19.36
C LEU A 112 -9.51 -10.49 18.54
N PRO A 113 -10.68 -10.70 19.17
CA PRO A 113 -11.98 -10.56 18.47
C PRO A 113 -12.24 -9.14 17.96
N GLU A 114 -11.61 -8.13 18.58
CA GLU A 114 -11.74 -6.72 18.22
C GLU A 114 -10.92 -6.35 16.99
N VAL A 115 -9.97 -7.19 16.59
CA VAL A 115 -9.13 -6.99 15.41
C VAL A 115 -9.83 -7.57 14.18
N SER A 116 -10.21 -6.71 13.24
CA SER A 116 -10.84 -7.12 11.98
C SER A 116 -9.81 -7.67 11.00
N SER A 117 -8.63 -7.07 10.95
CA SER A 117 -7.52 -7.56 10.14
C SER A 117 -6.16 -7.15 10.71
N CYS A 118 -5.12 -7.90 10.40
CA CYS A 118 -3.75 -7.50 10.68
C CYS A 118 -2.77 -8.03 9.64
N TYR A 119 -1.90 -7.15 9.18
CA TYR A 119 -0.94 -7.41 8.12
C TYR A 119 0.44 -6.87 8.49
N ALA A 120 1.48 -7.50 7.94
CA ALA A 120 2.86 -7.11 8.20
C ALA A 120 3.31 -6.03 7.20
N PHE A 121 3.73 -4.88 7.70
CA PHE A 121 4.23 -3.73 6.93
C PHE A 121 5.65 -3.38 7.40
N GLY A 122 6.65 -3.63 6.56
CA GLY A 122 8.03 -3.40 6.95
C GLY A 122 8.36 -4.03 8.30
N ASP A 123 8.74 -3.25 9.30
CA ASP A 123 9.08 -3.71 10.64
C ASP A 123 7.89 -3.70 11.62
N SER A 124 6.73 -3.18 11.20
CA SER A 124 5.52 -3.10 12.02
C SER A 124 4.43 -4.05 11.53
N ILE A 125 3.38 -4.19 12.33
CA ILE A 125 2.12 -4.83 11.95
C ILE A 125 1.04 -3.75 12.00
N HIS A 126 0.33 -3.57 10.89
CA HIS A 126 -0.87 -2.76 10.85
C HIS A 126 -2.06 -3.57 11.32
N VAL A 127 -2.75 -3.05 12.30
CA VAL A 127 -3.91 -3.67 12.96
C VAL A 127 -5.12 -2.82 12.70
N THR A 128 -6.09 -3.36 11.99
CA THR A 128 -7.36 -2.70 11.73
C THR A 128 -8.38 -3.09 12.79
N VAL A 129 -9.02 -2.07 13.36
CA VAL A 129 -10.03 -2.23 14.41
C VAL A 129 -11.32 -1.54 13.99
N GLU A 130 -12.43 -2.27 14.04
CA GLU A 130 -13.73 -1.71 13.75
C GLU A 130 -14.35 -0.98 14.95
N ASN A 131 -14.97 0.18 14.69
CA ASN A 131 -15.84 0.88 15.66
C ASN A 131 -15.20 1.17 17.03
N LYS A 132 -13.91 1.44 17.09
CA LYS A 132 -13.20 1.75 18.36
C LYS A 132 -13.38 0.67 19.44
N LYS A 133 -13.44 -0.59 19.03
CA LYS A 133 -13.69 -1.71 19.93
C LYS A 133 -12.55 -1.97 20.92
N ILE A 134 -11.35 -1.46 20.66
CA ILE A 134 -10.20 -1.59 21.53
C ILE A 134 -9.38 -0.28 21.51
N SER A 135 -8.95 0.16 22.67
CA SER A 135 -8.05 1.30 22.82
C SER A 135 -6.57 0.88 22.71
N GLU A 136 -5.69 1.85 22.46
CA GLU A 136 -4.24 1.64 22.48
C GLU A 136 -3.76 1.02 23.82
N GLU A 137 -4.31 1.50 24.95
CA GLU A 137 -3.99 1.00 26.27
C GLU A 137 -4.43 -0.46 26.50
N GLU A 138 -5.61 -0.83 26.01
CA GLU A 138 -6.10 -2.21 26.08
C GLU A 138 -5.26 -3.14 25.21
N LEU A 139 -4.89 -2.70 24.01
CA LEU A 139 -4.01 -3.43 23.10
C LEU A 139 -2.63 -3.63 23.73
N GLN A 140 -2.06 -2.59 24.35
CA GLN A 140 -0.79 -2.68 25.06
C GLN A 140 -0.85 -3.67 26.24
N ASN A 141 -1.91 -3.60 27.04
CA ASN A 141 -2.13 -4.52 28.18
C ASN A 141 -2.27 -5.97 27.72
N PHE A 142 -2.97 -6.20 26.61
CA PHE A 142 -3.07 -7.54 26.02
C PHE A 142 -1.69 -8.09 25.62
N LEU A 143 -0.89 -7.29 24.92
CA LEU A 143 0.44 -7.70 24.46
C LEU A 143 1.40 -7.96 25.63
N LEU A 144 1.38 -7.12 26.66
CA LEU A 144 2.17 -7.34 27.88
C LEU A 144 1.79 -8.65 28.59
N LYS A 145 0.48 -8.94 28.72
CA LYS A 145 -0.01 -10.21 29.30
C LYS A 145 0.43 -11.43 28.50
N ASN A 146 0.60 -11.29 27.18
CA ASN A 146 1.11 -12.35 26.32
C ASN A 146 2.64 -12.41 26.23
N GLY A 147 3.36 -11.64 27.07
CA GLY A 147 4.81 -11.69 27.19
C GLY A 147 5.56 -11.01 26.04
N HIS A 148 4.94 -10.03 25.40
CA HIS A 148 5.64 -9.15 24.46
C HIS A 148 6.41 -8.07 25.22
N GLU A 149 7.57 -7.71 24.69
CA GLU A 149 8.46 -6.66 25.20
C GLU A 149 8.75 -5.65 24.08
N GLN A 150 9.25 -4.47 24.45
CA GLN A 150 9.56 -3.38 23.51
C GLN A 150 8.37 -3.07 22.61
N ILE A 151 7.20 -2.96 23.21
CA ILE A 151 5.96 -2.72 22.52
C ILE A 151 5.88 -1.24 22.15
N GLU A 152 5.71 -0.98 20.86
CA GLU A 152 5.39 0.34 20.34
C GLU A 152 4.04 0.26 19.63
N ILE A 153 3.11 1.13 20.02
CA ILE A 153 1.78 1.23 19.42
C ILE A 153 1.58 2.69 19.04
N ALA A 154 1.12 2.93 17.83
CA ALA A 154 0.74 4.25 17.38
C ALA A 154 -0.49 4.16 16.47
N LYS A 155 -1.48 5.02 16.70
CA LYS A 155 -2.56 5.22 15.76
C LYS A 155 -2.00 5.91 14.51
N ILE A 156 -2.30 5.39 13.35
CA ILE A 156 -1.80 5.89 12.07
C ILE A 156 -2.94 6.21 11.10
N GLU A 157 -2.66 7.07 10.13
CA GLU A 157 -3.53 7.27 8.99
C GLU A 157 -3.40 6.05 8.03
N PRO A 158 -4.51 5.59 7.43
CA PRO A 158 -4.48 4.49 6.48
C PRO A 158 -3.69 4.86 5.22
N THR A 159 -3.06 3.87 4.61
CA THR A 159 -2.42 3.95 3.30
C THR A 159 -3.33 3.35 2.22
N VAL A 160 -2.99 3.54 0.94
CA VAL A 160 -3.68 2.85 -0.17
C VAL A 160 -3.57 1.32 -0.03
N GLU A 161 -2.45 0.84 0.51
CA GLU A 161 -2.23 -0.60 0.75
C GLU A 161 -3.18 -1.13 1.84
N ASP A 162 -3.37 -0.40 2.94
CA ASP A 162 -4.34 -0.77 3.99
C ASP A 162 -5.76 -0.84 3.42
N CYS A 163 -6.14 0.14 2.59
CA CYS A 163 -7.44 0.15 1.93
C CYS A 163 -7.61 -1.03 0.96
N PHE A 164 -6.57 -1.37 0.20
CA PHE A 164 -6.59 -2.53 -0.69
C PHE A 164 -6.77 -3.84 0.09
N MET A 165 -6.03 -4.03 1.18
CA MET A 165 -6.13 -5.22 2.02
C MET A 165 -7.53 -5.38 2.61
N GLU A 166 -8.16 -4.30 3.06
CA GLU A 166 -9.51 -4.32 3.60
C GLU A 166 -10.56 -4.64 2.53
N LEU A 167 -10.47 -3.99 1.35
CA LEU A 167 -11.36 -4.27 0.22
C LEU A 167 -11.22 -5.70 -0.29
N SER A 168 -10.00 -6.24 -0.30
CA SER A 168 -9.72 -7.63 -0.69
C SER A 168 -10.39 -8.62 0.25
N LYS A 169 -10.34 -8.38 1.55
CA LYS A 169 -11.02 -9.20 2.56
C LYS A 169 -12.55 -9.19 2.36
N GLN A 170 -13.13 -8.01 2.15
CA GLN A 170 -14.57 -7.86 1.91
C GLN A 170 -15.03 -8.61 0.65
N GLN A 171 -14.21 -8.67 -0.40
CA GLN A 171 -14.53 -9.44 -1.60
C GLN A 171 -14.49 -10.95 -1.33
N GLU A 172 -13.52 -11.44 -0.53
CA GLU A 172 -13.44 -12.85 -0.16
C GLU A 172 -14.61 -13.31 0.71
N GLU A 173 -15.12 -12.46 1.59
CA GLU A 173 -16.28 -12.75 2.45
C GLU A 173 -17.61 -12.76 1.68
N ASN A 174 -17.68 -12.10 0.51
CA ASN A 174 -18.89 -12.00 -0.31
C ASN A 174 -18.97 -13.08 -1.42
N ASN A 175 -17.91 -13.88 -1.61
CA ASN A 175 -17.82 -14.98 -2.59
C ASN A 175 -17.95 -16.35 -1.91
#